data_69786863083f867965735694d46125ab
#
_entry.id   69786863083f867965735694d46125ab
#
_cell.length_a   1.000
_cell.length_b   1.000
_cell.length_c   1.000
_cell.angle_alpha   90.00
_cell.angle_beta   90.00
_cell.angle_gamma   90.00
#
_symmetry.space_group_name_H-M   'P 1'
#
loop_
_entity.id
_entity.type
_entity.pdbx_description
1 polymer ?
#
loop_
_entity_poly.entity_id
_entity_poly.type
_entity_poly.pdbx_seq_one_letter_code
_entity_poly.pdbx_strand_id
1 'polypeptide(L)'
;MNYSHFVGLDVGKKTFDASLMSADEKELSHKSFDNTPTGIQSLLDWIAGYHLSLSKLLFCAENMGSYVTELSVSSVSMGFSLALVCPLTIKKSIGLQRGKNDRIDAKRIANYAVLHYRKLELYKLPDKDLVRLRGWIIIRDNLVKQKVSSIKLLETFSRMAKLADVTESISFLEEQLKSIKERILEVEEDMEQLIAASTSLYTNYLLLRSIKGIGIINAIVLLCVTDNFQRFDNPRKF
;
A
#
# COMPACT_ATOMS: atom_id res chain seq x y z
N MET A 1 -18.74 -4.90 17.23
CA MET A 1 -19.36 -3.60 16.86
C MET A 1 -20.59 -3.88 16.02
N ASN A 2 -21.69 -3.16 16.23
CA ASN A 2 -22.94 -3.33 15.45
C ASN A 2 -23.06 -2.14 14.49
N TYR A 3 -22.67 -2.35 13.25
CA TYR A 3 -22.90 -1.38 12.18
C TYR A 3 -24.33 -1.59 11.62
N SER A 4 -25.01 -0.50 11.31
CA SER A 4 -26.35 -0.50 10.70
C SER A 4 -26.31 -0.13 9.22
N HIS A 5 -25.25 0.56 8.79
CA HIS A 5 -25.05 0.99 7.40
C HIS A 5 -23.60 0.81 6.96
N PHE A 6 -23.42 0.67 5.66
CA PHE A 6 -22.16 0.34 5.03
C PHE A 6 -21.92 1.25 3.84
N VAL A 7 -20.71 1.73 3.69
CA VAL A 7 -20.31 2.58 2.57
C VAL A 7 -19.22 1.87 1.80
N GLY A 8 -19.54 1.40 0.61
CA GLY A 8 -18.55 0.84 -0.30
C GLY A 8 -17.92 1.95 -1.12
N LEU A 9 -16.59 1.94 -1.21
CA LEU A 9 -15.80 2.97 -1.88
C LEU A 9 -14.95 2.32 -2.98
N ASP A 10 -15.22 2.66 -4.23
CA ASP A 10 -14.33 2.33 -5.35
C ASP A 10 -13.40 3.51 -5.59
N VAL A 11 -12.11 3.33 -5.26
CA VAL A 11 -11.14 4.42 -5.16
C VAL A 11 -10.21 4.44 -6.35
N GLY A 12 -10.36 5.47 -7.20
CA GLY A 12 -9.46 5.80 -8.26
C GLY A 12 -8.39 6.84 -7.86
N LYS A 13 -7.52 7.18 -8.81
CA LYS A 13 -6.42 8.15 -8.58
C LYS A 13 -6.93 9.56 -8.26
N LYS A 14 -7.97 10.02 -8.95
CA LYS A 14 -8.49 11.39 -8.84
C LYS A 14 -9.83 11.48 -8.13
N THR A 15 -10.66 10.46 -8.28
CA THR A 15 -12.03 10.41 -7.76
C THR A 15 -12.28 9.06 -7.13
N PHE A 16 -13.32 8.98 -6.31
CA PHE A 16 -13.89 7.73 -5.82
C PHE A 16 -15.41 7.76 -5.88
N ASP A 17 -15.98 6.59 -6.11
CA ASP A 17 -17.42 6.35 -6.07
C ASP A 17 -17.83 5.76 -4.74
N ALA A 18 -18.90 6.28 -4.13
CA ALA A 18 -19.43 5.84 -2.85
C ALA A 18 -20.84 5.30 -3.00
N SER A 19 -21.09 4.09 -2.53
CA SER A 19 -22.43 3.49 -2.43
C SER A 19 -22.80 3.31 -0.97
N LEU A 20 -23.87 3.99 -0.50
CA LEU A 20 -24.42 3.86 0.84
C LEU A 20 -25.47 2.75 0.84
N MET A 21 -25.33 1.79 1.75
CA MET A 21 -26.15 0.59 1.85
C MET A 21 -26.60 0.34 3.30
N SER A 22 -27.82 -0.11 3.46
CA SER A 22 -28.36 -0.57 4.75
C SER A 22 -27.96 -2.03 5.04
N ALA A 23 -28.15 -2.48 6.27
CA ALA A 23 -27.80 -3.84 6.69
C ALA A 23 -28.65 -4.94 6.00
N ASP A 24 -29.80 -4.59 5.42
CA ASP A 24 -30.66 -5.46 4.61
C ASP A 24 -30.30 -5.44 3.10
N GLU A 25 -29.08 -5.06 2.78
CA GLU A 25 -28.51 -5.04 1.40
C GLU A 25 -29.21 -4.08 0.43
N LYS A 26 -29.96 -3.10 0.93
CA LYS A 26 -30.63 -2.10 0.10
C LYS A 26 -29.70 -0.90 -0.13
N GLU A 27 -29.40 -0.62 -1.38
CA GLU A 27 -28.69 0.60 -1.76
C GLU A 27 -29.60 1.83 -1.51
N LEU A 28 -29.15 2.72 -0.65
CA LEU A 28 -29.89 3.95 -0.30
C LEU A 28 -29.53 5.09 -1.24
N SER A 29 -28.25 5.19 -1.60
CA SER A 29 -27.75 6.27 -2.47
C SER A 29 -26.35 5.96 -3.01
N HIS A 30 -26.00 6.67 -4.09
CA HIS A 30 -24.68 6.65 -4.70
C HIS A 30 -24.25 8.07 -5.06
N LYS A 31 -22.95 8.38 -4.89
CA LYS A 31 -22.37 9.66 -5.30
C LYS A 31 -20.87 9.54 -5.50
N SER A 32 -20.33 10.32 -6.45
CA SER A 32 -18.91 10.42 -6.74
C SER A 32 -18.29 11.64 -6.05
N PHE A 33 -17.03 11.52 -5.64
CA PHE A 33 -16.27 12.55 -4.92
C PHE A 33 -14.84 12.61 -5.42
N ASP A 34 -14.16 13.73 -5.21
CA ASP A 34 -12.73 13.85 -5.46
C ASP A 34 -11.92 13.08 -4.40
N ASN A 35 -10.86 12.40 -4.82
CA ASN A 35 -9.95 11.71 -3.90
C ASN A 35 -8.97 12.70 -3.26
N THR A 36 -9.52 13.60 -2.45
CA THR A 36 -8.83 14.66 -1.71
C THR A 36 -9.42 14.78 -0.31
N PRO A 37 -8.72 15.41 0.66
CA PRO A 37 -9.28 15.66 2.00
C PRO A 37 -10.63 16.37 1.97
N THR A 38 -10.79 17.36 1.07
CA THR A 38 -12.07 18.09 0.90
C THR A 38 -13.16 17.23 0.30
N GLY A 39 -12.83 16.33 -0.64
CA GLY A 39 -13.78 15.38 -1.19
C GLY A 39 -14.23 14.35 -0.16
N ILE A 40 -13.34 13.91 0.73
CA ILE A 40 -13.68 13.02 1.85
C ILE A 40 -14.55 13.74 2.87
N GLN A 41 -14.30 15.01 3.16
CA GLN A 41 -15.22 15.81 4.00
C GLN A 41 -16.61 15.90 3.35
N SER A 42 -16.68 16.14 2.03
CA SER A 42 -17.94 16.17 1.28
C SER A 42 -18.68 14.82 1.30
N LEU A 43 -17.96 13.69 1.35
CA LEU A 43 -18.54 12.36 1.57
C LEU A 43 -19.22 12.30 2.96
N LEU A 44 -18.54 12.77 4.01
CA LEU A 44 -19.08 12.75 5.37
C LEU A 44 -20.30 13.68 5.48
N ASP A 45 -20.28 14.86 4.87
CA ASP A 45 -21.40 15.80 4.81
C ASP A 45 -22.61 15.20 4.06
N TRP A 46 -22.35 14.50 2.95
CA TRP A 46 -23.39 13.77 2.22
C TRP A 46 -24.03 12.68 3.08
N ILE A 47 -23.25 11.93 3.84
CA ILE A 47 -23.77 10.91 4.78
C ILE A 47 -24.54 11.55 5.93
N ALA A 48 -24.09 12.68 6.46
CA ALA A 48 -24.78 13.41 7.52
C ALA A 48 -26.19 13.83 7.11
N GLY A 49 -26.42 14.10 5.81
CA GLY A 49 -27.76 14.36 5.26
C GLY A 49 -28.76 13.21 5.42
N TYR A 50 -28.30 11.99 5.71
CA TYR A 50 -29.16 10.84 6.04
C TYR A 50 -29.41 10.68 7.54
N HIS A 51 -28.93 11.59 8.37
CA HIS A 51 -29.06 11.55 9.85
C HIS A 51 -28.48 10.28 10.47
N LEU A 52 -27.43 9.72 9.86
CA LEU A 52 -26.73 8.51 10.31
C LEU A 52 -25.55 8.88 11.20
N SER A 53 -25.39 8.15 12.31
CA SER A 53 -24.21 8.29 13.18
C SER A 53 -23.00 7.59 12.58
N LEU A 54 -21.84 8.27 12.51
CA LEU A 54 -20.59 7.69 12.03
C LEU A 54 -20.17 6.42 12.79
N SER A 55 -20.51 6.32 14.08
CA SER A 55 -20.21 5.14 14.90
C SER A 55 -21.01 3.89 14.49
N LYS A 56 -22.07 4.06 13.68
CA LYS A 56 -22.91 2.98 13.14
C LYS A 56 -22.62 2.67 11.67
N LEU A 57 -21.60 3.33 11.10
CA LEU A 57 -21.19 3.18 9.70
C LEU A 57 -19.86 2.44 9.60
N LEU A 58 -19.78 1.52 8.66
CA LEU A 58 -18.51 0.92 8.23
C LEU A 58 -18.23 1.33 6.78
N PHE A 59 -17.13 2.00 6.57
CA PHE A 59 -16.59 2.28 5.25
C PHE A 59 -15.70 1.11 4.82
N CYS A 60 -15.83 0.68 3.59
CA CYS A 60 -15.03 -0.40 3.02
C CYS A 60 -14.52 0.01 1.65
N ALA A 61 -13.23 -0.20 1.41
CA ALA A 61 -12.59 0.06 0.13
C ALA A 61 -11.67 -1.09 -0.28
N GLU A 62 -11.42 -1.22 -1.59
CA GLU A 62 -10.34 -2.07 -2.07
C GLU A 62 -8.98 -1.45 -1.72
N ASN A 63 -8.02 -2.28 -1.26
CA ASN A 63 -6.66 -1.84 -0.98
C ASN A 63 -5.87 -1.69 -2.29
N MET A 64 -5.96 -0.51 -2.90
CA MET A 64 -5.31 -0.14 -4.16
C MET A 64 -3.99 0.61 -3.96
N GLY A 65 -3.26 0.30 -2.89
CA GLY A 65 -1.95 0.89 -2.59
C GLY A 65 -2.03 2.38 -2.30
N SER A 66 -1.31 3.23 -3.05
CA SER A 66 -1.24 4.68 -2.80
C SER A 66 -2.56 5.42 -3.02
N TYR A 67 -3.49 4.87 -3.78
CA TYR A 67 -4.76 5.57 -4.08
C TYR A 67 -5.68 5.68 -2.86
N VAL A 68 -5.58 4.77 -1.91
CA VAL A 68 -6.36 4.81 -0.67
C VAL A 68 -5.67 5.58 0.47
N THR A 69 -4.54 6.22 0.22
CA THR A 69 -3.78 6.93 1.27
C THR A 69 -4.58 8.06 1.90
N GLU A 70 -5.19 8.93 1.07
CA GLU A 70 -5.99 10.06 1.57
C GLU A 70 -7.17 9.58 2.41
N LEU A 71 -7.88 8.57 1.92
CA LEU A 71 -8.99 7.94 2.64
C LEU A 71 -8.54 7.33 3.97
N SER A 72 -7.38 6.68 3.98
CA SER A 72 -6.82 6.02 5.16
C SER A 72 -6.42 7.02 6.24
N VAL A 73 -5.73 8.09 5.86
CA VAL A 73 -5.33 9.17 6.78
C VAL A 73 -6.58 9.88 7.32
N SER A 74 -7.52 10.20 6.43
CA SER A 74 -8.78 10.87 6.81
C SER A 74 -9.64 10.01 7.74
N SER A 75 -9.65 8.68 7.57
CA SER A 75 -10.42 7.80 8.46
C SER A 75 -10.00 7.92 9.92
N VAL A 76 -8.69 8.05 10.16
CA VAL A 76 -8.14 8.19 11.51
C VAL A 76 -8.32 9.61 12.04
N SER A 77 -8.03 10.64 11.22
CA SER A 77 -8.13 12.04 11.64
C SER A 77 -9.57 12.51 11.86
N MET A 78 -10.52 12.01 11.08
CA MET A 78 -11.97 12.35 11.17
C MET A 78 -12.78 11.31 11.98
N GLY A 79 -12.15 10.21 12.42
CA GLY A 79 -12.73 9.26 13.38
C GLY A 79 -13.81 8.34 12.80
N PHE A 80 -13.73 7.93 11.53
CA PHE A 80 -14.67 6.96 10.97
C PHE A 80 -14.04 5.57 10.76
N SER A 81 -14.87 4.52 10.89
CA SER A 81 -14.42 3.13 10.76
C SER A 81 -14.19 2.77 9.30
N LEU A 82 -12.94 2.50 8.91
CA LEU A 82 -12.56 2.07 7.57
C LEU A 82 -12.01 0.64 7.59
N ALA A 83 -12.43 -0.19 6.64
CA ALA A 83 -11.82 -1.48 6.35
C ALA A 83 -11.23 -1.46 4.94
N LEU A 84 -9.96 -1.86 4.80
CA LEU A 84 -9.30 -2.03 3.51
C LEU A 84 -9.20 -3.53 3.19
N VAL A 85 -9.75 -3.93 2.05
CA VAL A 85 -9.86 -5.33 1.65
C VAL A 85 -9.04 -5.60 0.39
N CYS A 86 -8.37 -6.74 0.33
CA CYS A 86 -7.67 -7.16 -0.88
C CYS A 86 -8.67 -7.31 -2.06
N PRO A 87 -8.41 -6.69 -3.23
CA PRO A 87 -9.30 -6.76 -4.40
C PRO A 87 -9.65 -8.20 -4.82
N LEU A 88 -8.69 -9.11 -4.70
CA LEU A 88 -8.93 -10.54 -5.00
C LEU A 88 -9.94 -11.18 -4.05
N THR A 89 -9.98 -10.75 -2.80
CA THR A 89 -10.93 -11.29 -1.81
C THR A 89 -12.35 -10.86 -2.14
N ILE A 90 -12.56 -9.59 -2.47
CA ILE A 90 -13.86 -9.07 -2.91
C ILE A 90 -14.31 -9.80 -4.19
N LYS A 91 -13.43 -9.87 -5.19
CA LYS A 91 -13.72 -10.53 -6.46
C LYS A 91 -14.08 -12.02 -6.29
N LYS A 92 -13.39 -12.75 -5.43
CA LYS A 92 -13.71 -14.17 -5.15
C LYS A 92 -15.04 -14.35 -4.42
N SER A 93 -15.41 -13.41 -3.55
CA SER A 93 -16.67 -13.46 -2.79
C SER A 93 -17.91 -13.23 -3.66
N ILE A 94 -17.80 -12.37 -4.67
CA ILE A 94 -18.94 -11.94 -5.49
C ILE A 94 -19.10 -12.81 -6.75
N GLY A 95 -18.07 -13.60 -7.13
CA GLY A 95 -18.03 -14.41 -8.34
C GLY A 95 -17.85 -13.58 -9.62
N LEU A 96 -17.92 -14.26 -10.79
CA LEU A 96 -17.78 -13.65 -12.10
C LEU A 96 -19.07 -12.87 -12.45
N GLN A 97 -19.02 -11.56 -12.39
CA GLN A 97 -20.11 -10.70 -12.84
C GLN A 97 -19.70 -9.92 -14.09
N ARG A 98 -20.60 -9.83 -15.07
CA ARG A 98 -20.46 -8.99 -16.26
C ARG A 98 -20.83 -7.53 -15.94
N GLY A 99 -20.13 -6.59 -16.55
CA GLY A 99 -20.34 -5.15 -16.41
C GLY A 99 -19.31 -4.52 -15.45
N LYS A 100 -18.53 -3.59 -15.97
CA LYS A 100 -17.55 -2.80 -15.22
C LYS A 100 -18.01 -1.33 -15.29
N ASN A 101 -18.39 -0.80 -14.13
CA ASN A 101 -18.75 0.59 -13.96
C ASN A 101 -18.47 0.93 -12.48
N ASP A 102 -17.82 2.04 -12.22
CA ASP A 102 -17.35 2.48 -10.91
C ASP A 102 -18.49 2.50 -9.87
N ARG A 103 -19.70 2.90 -10.27
CA ARG A 103 -20.91 2.80 -9.43
C ARG A 103 -21.22 1.35 -9.01
N ILE A 104 -21.14 0.40 -9.97
CA ILE A 104 -21.41 -1.01 -9.71
C ILE A 104 -20.34 -1.58 -8.79
N ASP A 105 -19.09 -1.16 -8.97
CA ASP A 105 -17.97 -1.64 -8.17
C ASP A 105 -18.05 -1.10 -6.73
N ALA A 106 -18.40 0.18 -6.53
CA ALA A 106 -18.69 0.73 -5.19
C ALA A 106 -19.83 -0.01 -4.48
N LYS A 107 -20.91 -0.33 -5.21
CA LYS A 107 -22.03 -1.13 -4.68
C LYS A 107 -21.61 -2.54 -4.29
N ARG A 108 -20.76 -3.20 -5.10
CA ARG A 108 -20.21 -4.53 -4.80
C ARG A 108 -19.37 -4.53 -3.53
N ILE A 109 -18.55 -3.49 -3.34
CA ILE A 109 -17.74 -3.30 -2.14
C ILE A 109 -18.65 -3.10 -0.91
N ALA A 110 -19.73 -2.33 -1.05
CA ALA A 110 -20.71 -2.16 0.03
C ALA A 110 -21.41 -3.48 0.40
N ASN A 111 -21.87 -4.24 -0.58
CA ASN A 111 -22.45 -5.59 -0.36
C ASN A 111 -21.46 -6.54 0.33
N TYR A 112 -20.21 -6.55 -0.13
CA TYR A 112 -19.17 -7.33 0.52
C TYR A 112 -19.04 -6.95 2.00
N ALA A 113 -19.03 -5.66 2.31
CA ALA A 113 -18.95 -5.19 3.69
C ALA A 113 -20.15 -5.63 4.53
N VAL A 114 -21.38 -5.56 4.01
CA VAL A 114 -22.60 -6.05 4.69
C VAL A 114 -22.47 -7.52 5.06
N LEU A 115 -22.03 -8.36 4.13
CA LEU A 115 -21.94 -9.81 4.33
C LEU A 115 -20.79 -10.23 5.26
N HIS A 116 -19.71 -9.46 5.29
CA HIS A 116 -18.46 -9.88 5.92
C HIS A 116 -17.97 -8.99 7.06
N TYR A 117 -18.68 -7.92 7.46
CA TYR A 117 -18.21 -6.91 8.42
C TYR A 117 -17.68 -7.48 9.73
N ARG A 118 -18.21 -8.62 10.19
CA ARG A 118 -17.76 -9.27 11.43
C ARG A 118 -16.34 -9.84 11.36
N LYS A 119 -15.83 -10.04 10.14
CA LYS A 119 -14.48 -10.59 9.87
C LYS A 119 -13.53 -9.50 9.36
N LEU A 120 -14.02 -8.28 9.11
CA LEU A 120 -13.20 -7.20 8.62
C LEU A 120 -12.41 -6.56 9.76
N GLU A 121 -11.13 -6.41 9.53
CA GLU A 121 -10.25 -5.64 10.40
C GLU A 121 -10.33 -4.16 10.05
N LEU A 122 -10.48 -3.33 11.07
CA LEU A 122 -10.46 -1.88 10.89
C LEU A 122 -9.04 -1.41 10.59
N TYR A 123 -8.94 -0.48 9.67
CA TYR A 123 -7.69 0.15 9.31
C TYR A 123 -7.09 0.88 10.53
N LYS A 124 -5.80 0.71 10.69
CA LYS A 124 -4.97 1.45 11.65
C LYS A 124 -3.83 2.07 10.89
N LEU A 125 -3.42 3.26 11.28
CA LEU A 125 -2.22 3.86 10.70
C LEU A 125 -1.03 2.95 10.98
N PRO A 126 -0.24 2.62 9.95
CA PRO A 126 0.99 1.87 10.14
C PRO A 126 2.01 2.70 10.92
N ASP A 127 2.95 2.02 11.54
CA ASP A 127 4.09 2.66 12.19
C ASP A 127 4.84 3.55 11.18
N LYS A 128 5.16 4.80 11.61
CA LYS A 128 5.79 5.81 10.74
C LYS A 128 7.16 5.37 10.24
N ASP A 129 7.95 4.69 11.09
CA ASP A 129 9.28 4.24 10.73
C ASP A 129 9.22 3.05 9.77
N LEU A 130 8.22 2.17 9.91
CA LEU A 130 7.96 1.13 8.91
C LEU A 130 7.52 1.71 7.55
N VAL A 131 6.74 2.78 7.53
CA VAL A 131 6.39 3.47 6.28
C VAL A 131 7.65 4.06 5.62
N ARG A 132 8.53 4.70 6.40
CA ARG A 132 9.82 5.23 5.91
C ARG A 132 10.71 4.12 5.37
N LEU A 133 10.86 3.00 6.10
CA LEU A 133 11.63 1.83 5.65
C LEU A 133 11.09 1.26 4.33
N ARG A 134 9.76 1.14 4.18
CA ARG A 134 9.14 0.72 2.91
C ARG A 134 9.49 1.66 1.76
N GLY A 135 9.52 2.96 2.01
CA GLY A 135 9.98 3.96 1.04
C GLY A 135 11.43 3.71 0.59
N TRP A 136 12.32 3.49 1.54
CA TRP A 136 13.73 3.18 1.25
C TRP A 136 13.90 1.86 0.49
N ILE A 137 13.14 0.82 0.81
CA ILE A 137 13.16 -0.46 0.06
C ILE A 137 12.80 -0.21 -1.41
N ILE A 138 11.74 0.57 -1.69
CA ILE A 138 11.31 0.89 -3.06
C ILE A 138 12.41 1.64 -3.81
N ILE A 139 13.06 2.62 -3.19
CA ILE A 139 14.17 3.38 -3.77
C ILE A 139 15.35 2.44 -4.07
N ARG A 140 15.74 1.62 -3.11
CA ARG A 140 16.81 0.65 -3.27
C ARG A 140 16.56 -0.33 -4.41
N ASP A 141 15.36 -0.90 -4.47
CA ASP A 141 14.98 -1.84 -5.52
C ASP A 141 15.03 -1.20 -6.91
N ASN A 142 14.67 0.07 -7.01
CA ASN A 142 14.79 0.83 -8.25
C ASN A 142 16.26 1.03 -8.64
N LEU A 143 17.12 1.42 -7.69
CA LEU A 143 18.56 1.55 -7.93
C LEU A 143 19.20 0.23 -8.33
N VAL A 144 18.81 -0.89 -7.73
CA VAL A 144 19.28 -2.23 -8.13
C VAL A 144 18.87 -2.57 -9.56
N LYS A 145 17.63 -2.25 -9.96
CA LYS A 145 17.18 -2.42 -11.35
C LYS A 145 17.99 -1.57 -12.33
N GLN A 146 18.26 -0.31 -11.98
CA GLN A 146 19.11 0.59 -12.78
C GLN A 146 20.53 0.03 -12.90
N LYS A 147 21.14 -0.44 -11.80
CA LYS A 147 22.44 -1.10 -11.79
C LYS A 147 22.49 -2.26 -12.78
N VAL A 148 21.50 -3.17 -12.73
CA VAL A 148 21.43 -4.32 -13.64
C VAL A 148 21.29 -3.88 -15.09
N SER A 149 20.48 -2.86 -15.37
CA SER A 149 20.31 -2.28 -16.71
C SER A 149 21.61 -1.68 -17.22
N SER A 150 22.32 -0.91 -16.39
CA SER A 150 23.62 -0.30 -16.76
C SER A 150 24.70 -1.35 -17.04
N ILE A 151 24.75 -2.45 -16.27
CA ILE A 151 25.68 -3.55 -16.52
C ILE A 151 25.42 -4.19 -17.90
N LYS A 152 24.16 -4.49 -18.24
CA LYS A 152 23.78 -5.05 -19.55
C LYS A 152 24.14 -4.10 -20.70
N LEU A 153 23.99 -2.80 -20.47
CA LEU A 153 24.34 -1.79 -21.46
C LEU A 153 25.86 -1.74 -21.67
N LEU A 154 26.67 -1.78 -20.59
CA LEU A 154 28.11 -1.87 -20.67
C LEU A 154 28.60 -3.11 -21.45
N GLU A 155 27.98 -4.26 -21.22
CA GLU A 155 28.27 -5.47 -21.99
C GLU A 155 28.02 -5.27 -23.50
N THR A 156 26.93 -4.53 -23.85
CA THR A 156 26.59 -4.21 -25.23
C THR A 156 27.66 -3.30 -25.87
N PHE A 157 28.04 -2.23 -25.19
CA PHE A 157 29.07 -1.29 -25.67
C PHE A 157 30.42 -1.94 -25.75
N SER A 158 30.80 -2.84 -24.83
CA SER A 158 32.04 -3.64 -24.90
C SER A 158 32.10 -4.52 -26.14
N ARG A 159 30.97 -5.02 -26.64
CA ARG A 159 30.89 -5.74 -27.92
C ARG A 159 31.03 -4.78 -29.10
N MET A 160 30.41 -3.59 -29.04
CA MET A 160 30.48 -2.56 -30.07
C MET A 160 31.88 -1.97 -30.23
N ALA A 161 32.68 -1.96 -29.15
CA ALA A 161 34.08 -1.52 -29.17
C ALA A 161 34.96 -2.29 -30.17
N LYS A 162 34.52 -3.49 -30.61
CA LYS A 162 35.19 -4.26 -31.68
C LYS A 162 34.95 -3.69 -33.08
N LEU A 163 33.95 -2.82 -33.24
CA LEU A 163 33.51 -2.28 -34.53
C LEU A 163 33.86 -0.80 -34.68
N ALA A 164 33.87 -0.05 -33.58
CA ALA A 164 34.11 1.39 -33.55
C ALA A 164 34.66 1.80 -32.19
N ASP A 165 35.31 2.97 -32.12
CA ASP A 165 35.68 3.58 -30.84
C ASP A 165 34.47 4.10 -30.11
N VAL A 166 34.16 3.49 -28.96
CA VAL A 166 33.06 3.83 -28.06
C VAL A 166 33.55 4.09 -26.63
N THR A 167 34.82 4.43 -26.48
CA THR A 167 35.51 4.59 -25.18
C THR A 167 34.83 5.61 -24.30
N GLU A 168 34.40 6.77 -24.85
CA GLU A 168 33.69 7.81 -24.11
C GLU A 168 32.35 7.31 -23.55
N SER A 169 31.61 6.55 -24.36
CA SER A 169 30.32 5.97 -23.95
C SER A 169 30.52 4.94 -22.83
N ILE A 170 31.54 4.14 -22.87
CA ILE A 170 31.88 3.15 -21.85
C ILE A 170 32.23 3.89 -20.54
N SER A 171 33.13 4.88 -20.60
CA SER A 171 33.55 5.68 -19.43
C SER A 171 32.34 6.35 -18.76
N PHE A 172 31.44 6.94 -19.53
CA PHE A 172 30.21 7.53 -19.03
C PHE A 172 29.33 6.52 -18.26
N LEU A 173 29.17 5.32 -18.83
CA LEU A 173 28.37 4.26 -18.21
C LEU A 173 29.03 3.70 -16.95
N GLU A 174 30.36 3.62 -16.91
CA GLU A 174 31.14 3.19 -15.73
C GLU A 174 31.00 4.18 -14.57
N GLU A 175 31.08 5.49 -14.83
CA GLU A 175 30.85 6.53 -13.84
C GLU A 175 29.42 6.49 -13.30
N GLN A 176 28.43 6.34 -14.17
CA GLN A 176 27.03 6.18 -13.78
C GLN A 176 26.83 4.94 -12.91
N LEU A 177 27.43 3.80 -13.28
CA LEU A 177 27.34 2.56 -12.53
C LEU A 177 28.01 2.70 -11.14
N LYS A 178 29.13 3.42 -11.06
CA LYS A 178 29.79 3.74 -9.78
C LYS A 178 28.87 4.55 -8.88
N SER A 179 28.29 5.63 -9.39
CA SER A 179 27.34 6.47 -8.64
C SER A 179 26.12 5.70 -8.15
N ILE A 180 25.55 4.79 -8.98
CA ILE A 180 24.42 3.95 -8.55
C ILE A 180 24.83 3.02 -7.40
N LYS A 181 26.03 2.42 -7.46
CA LYS A 181 26.53 1.55 -6.38
C LYS A 181 26.70 2.31 -5.06
N GLU A 182 27.27 3.50 -5.11
CA GLU A 182 27.44 4.38 -3.94
C GLU A 182 26.08 4.73 -3.32
N ARG A 183 25.10 5.13 -4.14
CA ARG A 183 23.74 5.42 -3.66
C ARG A 183 23.02 4.22 -3.05
N ILE A 184 23.28 3.01 -3.54
CA ILE A 184 22.71 1.80 -2.91
C ILE A 184 23.26 1.64 -1.49
N LEU A 185 24.56 1.85 -1.27
CA LEU A 185 25.16 1.77 0.05
C LEU A 185 24.61 2.85 1.00
N GLU A 186 24.53 4.09 0.53
CA GLU A 186 23.92 5.20 1.31
C GLU A 186 22.49 4.86 1.77
N VAL A 187 21.65 4.35 0.86
CA VAL A 187 20.27 3.94 1.19
C VAL A 187 20.25 2.79 2.20
N GLU A 188 21.18 1.82 2.08
CA GLU A 188 21.27 0.71 3.03
C GLU A 188 21.71 1.19 4.42
N GLU A 189 22.64 2.13 4.51
CA GLU A 189 23.05 2.79 5.76
C GLU A 189 21.91 3.61 6.38
N ASP A 190 21.17 4.39 5.60
CA ASP A 190 20.01 5.14 6.07
C ASP A 190 18.91 4.22 6.66
N MET A 191 18.69 3.05 6.04
CA MET A 191 17.75 2.06 6.58
C MET A 191 18.23 1.50 7.93
N GLU A 192 19.52 1.18 8.08
CA GLU A 192 20.07 0.67 9.33
C GLU A 192 20.04 1.74 10.43
N GLN A 193 20.34 3.00 10.12
CA GLN A 193 20.23 4.11 11.08
C GLN A 193 18.77 4.31 11.55
N LEU A 194 17.81 4.22 10.64
CA LEU A 194 16.39 4.33 10.98
C LEU A 194 15.95 3.20 11.92
N ILE A 195 16.42 1.98 11.69
CA ILE A 195 16.13 0.83 12.57
C ILE A 195 16.79 1.02 13.93
N ALA A 196 18.04 1.48 13.98
CA ALA A 196 18.78 1.68 15.22
C ALA A 196 18.14 2.76 16.12
N ALA A 197 17.46 3.74 15.52
CA ALA A 197 16.74 4.79 16.24
C ALA A 197 15.46 4.29 16.95
N SER A 198 14.91 3.13 16.57
CA SER A 198 13.72 2.53 17.17
C SER A 198 14.06 1.27 17.95
N THR A 199 13.93 1.28 19.28
CA THR A 199 14.25 0.14 20.14
C THR A 199 13.49 -1.13 19.73
N SER A 200 12.20 -1.01 19.40
CA SER A 200 11.36 -2.14 19.00
C SER A 200 11.80 -2.75 17.67
N LEU A 201 12.09 -1.90 16.65
CA LEU A 201 12.55 -2.38 15.36
C LEU A 201 13.96 -2.99 15.49
N TYR A 202 14.84 -2.35 16.23
CA TYR A 202 16.22 -2.82 16.41
C TYR A 202 16.30 -4.20 17.08
N THR A 203 15.50 -4.43 18.13
CA THR A 203 15.46 -5.73 18.79
C THR A 203 15.05 -6.85 17.83
N ASN A 204 13.97 -6.66 17.09
CA ASN A 204 13.48 -7.64 16.13
C ASN A 204 14.41 -7.78 14.91
N TYR A 205 15.07 -6.70 14.50
CA TYR A 205 16.10 -6.72 13.46
C TYR A 205 17.27 -7.63 13.88
N LEU A 206 17.79 -7.47 15.11
CA LEU A 206 18.88 -8.31 15.61
C LEU A 206 18.49 -9.79 15.70
N LEU A 207 17.26 -10.09 16.13
CA LEU A 207 16.74 -11.46 16.15
C LEU A 207 16.70 -12.05 14.73
N LEU A 208 16.23 -11.32 13.74
CA LEU A 208 16.23 -11.75 12.33
C LEU A 208 17.65 -11.97 11.82
N ARG A 209 18.57 -11.05 12.15
CA ARG A 209 19.97 -11.11 11.72
C ARG A 209 20.75 -12.28 12.35
N SER A 210 20.33 -12.77 13.51
CA SER A 210 20.92 -13.95 14.15
C SER A 210 20.64 -15.26 13.40
N ILE A 211 19.62 -15.26 12.52
CA ILE A 211 19.25 -16.43 11.72
C ILE A 211 20.19 -16.53 10.51
N LYS A 212 20.91 -17.65 10.41
CA LYS A 212 21.82 -17.91 9.27
C LYS A 212 21.06 -17.85 7.95
N GLY A 213 21.54 -17.01 7.02
CA GLY A 213 20.95 -16.82 5.70
C GLY A 213 20.01 -15.60 5.60
N ILE A 214 19.64 -14.95 6.71
CA ILE A 214 18.91 -13.69 6.66
C ILE A 214 19.90 -12.53 6.62
N GLY A 215 20.04 -11.92 5.43
CA GLY A 215 20.83 -10.72 5.20
C GLY A 215 20.09 -9.46 5.67
N ILE A 216 20.80 -8.31 5.67
CA ILE A 216 20.26 -6.99 6.08
C ILE A 216 18.92 -6.72 5.40
N ILE A 217 18.87 -6.76 4.09
CA ILE A 217 17.68 -6.40 3.30
C ILE A 217 16.51 -7.35 3.58
N ASN A 218 16.77 -8.66 3.68
CA ASN A 218 15.71 -9.63 4.00
C ASN A 218 15.14 -9.39 5.39
N ALA A 219 15.97 -9.05 6.38
CA ALA A 219 15.52 -8.70 7.72
C ALA A 219 14.61 -7.45 7.69
N ILE A 220 15.01 -6.40 6.97
CA ILE A 220 14.23 -5.16 6.82
C ILE A 220 12.89 -5.43 6.12
N VAL A 221 12.90 -6.20 5.03
CA VAL A 221 11.68 -6.59 4.32
C VAL A 221 10.74 -7.36 5.22
N LEU A 222 11.24 -8.31 6.02
CA LEU A 222 10.44 -9.08 6.96
C LEU A 222 9.81 -8.18 8.03
N LEU A 223 10.55 -7.22 8.61
CA LEU A 223 9.99 -6.24 9.54
C LEU A 223 8.84 -5.46 8.90
N CYS A 224 9.02 -4.99 7.65
CA CYS A 224 8.02 -4.23 6.94
C CYS A 224 6.76 -5.04 6.57
N VAL A 225 6.92 -6.30 6.12
CA VAL A 225 5.79 -7.14 5.68
C VAL A 225 4.97 -7.64 6.85
N THR A 226 5.63 -7.94 7.97
CA THR A 226 4.99 -8.44 9.19
C THR A 226 4.46 -7.33 10.10
N ASP A 227 4.68 -6.07 9.75
CA ASP A 227 4.39 -4.91 10.60
C ASP A 227 5.07 -5.06 11.97
N ASN A 228 6.39 -5.31 11.94
CA ASN A 228 7.21 -5.62 13.11
C ASN A 228 6.64 -6.80 13.92
N PHE A 229 6.18 -7.86 13.24
CA PHE A 229 5.54 -9.06 13.78
C PHE A 229 4.18 -8.83 14.47
N GLN A 230 3.54 -7.68 14.25
CA GLN A 230 2.21 -7.40 14.82
C GLN A 230 1.06 -7.81 13.89
N ARG A 231 1.34 -8.03 12.59
CA ARG A 231 0.31 -8.32 11.59
C ARG A 231 -0.26 -9.73 11.65
N PHE A 232 0.52 -10.69 12.12
CA PHE A 232 0.15 -12.11 12.08
C PHE A 232 0.22 -12.73 13.47
N ASP A 233 -0.90 -13.21 14.00
CA ASP A 233 -0.96 -13.92 15.28
C ASP A 233 -0.38 -15.33 15.20
N ASN A 234 -0.17 -15.86 13.99
CA ASN A 234 0.29 -17.22 13.76
C ASN A 234 1.21 -17.28 12.53
N PRO A 235 2.40 -17.90 12.61
CA PRO A 235 3.32 -18.05 11.48
C PRO A 235 2.71 -18.70 10.22
N ARG A 236 1.67 -19.52 10.38
CA ARG A 236 0.98 -20.17 9.24
C ARG A 236 0.13 -19.20 8.41
N LYS A 237 -0.11 -17.97 8.90
CA LYS A 237 -0.85 -16.93 8.18
C LYS A 237 0.08 -16.02 7.38
N PHE A 238 1.40 -16.14 7.54
CA PHE A 238 2.47 -15.46 6.79
C PHE A 238 2.80 -16.23 5.48
#